data_b792d58c519a375094c527ca7c8f5eae
#
_entry.id   b792d58c519a375094c527ca7c8f5eae
#
_cell.length_a   1.000
_cell.length_b   1.000
_cell.length_c   1.000
_cell.angle_alpha   90.00
_cell.angle_beta   90.00
_cell.angle_gamma   90.00
#
_symmetry.space_group_name_H-M   'P 1'
#
loop_
_entity.id
_entity.type
_entity.pdbx_description
1 polymer ?
#
loop_
_entity_poly.entity_id
_entity_poly.type
_entity_poly.pdbx_seq_one_letter_code
_entity_poly.pdbx_strand_id
1 'polypeptide(L)'
;MKIGIIGSMQFTDKMLEIKSELNQMGHEAFLTDLHKTMIGKDAVEIEKIKLHQKFNMDAIREFWRMMQGADAVLVLNIDKNGIENYVGGNTLMEIGFAHVLNQKIFMFNPIPEMPYCKTEIEAVKPVVINGDLNLIK
;
A
#
# COMPACT_ATOMS: atom_id res chain seq x y z
N MET A 1 -2.58 10.59 -12.73
CA MET A 1 -2.12 9.18 -12.78
C MET A 1 -3.13 8.28 -12.10
N LYS A 2 -3.22 7.05 -12.55
CA LYS A 2 -3.95 5.99 -11.86
C LYS A 2 -3.02 5.36 -10.82
N ILE A 3 -3.37 5.47 -9.53
CA ILE A 3 -2.47 5.16 -8.42
C ILE A 3 -3.13 4.18 -7.46
N GLY A 4 -2.49 3.02 -7.25
CA GLY A 4 -2.90 2.08 -6.21
C GLY A 4 -2.27 2.45 -4.86
N ILE A 5 -3.07 2.51 -3.81
CA ILE A 5 -2.57 2.73 -2.45
C ILE A 5 -2.40 1.36 -1.79
N ILE A 6 -1.21 1.08 -1.31
CA ILE A 6 -0.85 -0.21 -0.70
C ILE A 6 -0.27 0.00 0.70
N GLY A 7 -0.45 -0.99 1.55
CA GLY A 7 -0.01 -0.95 2.94
C GLY A 7 -0.79 -1.92 3.79
N SER A 8 -0.53 -1.91 5.10
CA SER A 8 -1.27 -2.76 6.03
C SER A 8 -2.77 -2.43 6.02
N MET A 9 -3.62 -3.45 6.07
CA MET A 9 -5.07 -3.30 6.22
C MET A 9 -5.46 -2.53 7.50
N GLN A 10 -4.57 -2.52 8.51
CA GLN A 10 -4.77 -1.71 9.72
C GLN A 10 -4.79 -0.21 9.43
N PHE A 11 -4.27 0.23 8.29
CA PHE A 11 -4.22 1.63 7.89
C PHE A 11 -5.39 2.04 6.96
N THR A 12 -6.44 1.25 6.88
CA THR A 12 -7.56 1.47 5.95
C THR A 12 -8.14 2.88 6.04
N ASP A 13 -8.38 3.39 7.24
CA ASP A 13 -8.95 4.74 7.40
C ASP A 13 -8.03 5.82 6.83
N LYS A 14 -6.74 5.73 7.09
CA LYS A 14 -5.75 6.66 6.53
C LYS A 14 -5.62 6.51 5.01
N MET A 15 -5.71 5.30 4.50
CA MET A 15 -5.71 5.05 3.06
C MET A 15 -6.91 5.69 2.37
N LEU A 16 -8.09 5.64 2.98
CA LEU A 16 -9.29 6.28 2.43
C LEU A 16 -9.17 7.80 2.42
N GLU A 17 -8.58 8.38 3.46
CA GLU A 17 -8.29 9.81 3.52
C GLU A 17 -7.35 10.24 2.39
N ILE A 18 -6.23 9.53 2.22
CA ILE A 18 -5.25 9.81 1.16
C ILE A 18 -5.87 9.61 -0.23
N LYS A 19 -6.69 8.58 -0.40
CA LYS A 19 -7.42 8.36 -1.65
C LYS A 19 -8.26 9.59 -2.02
N SER A 20 -8.98 10.13 -1.05
CA SER A 20 -9.80 11.32 -1.26
C SER A 20 -8.95 12.53 -1.68
N GLU A 21 -7.83 12.75 -0.97
CA GLU A 21 -6.92 13.83 -1.30
C GLU A 21 -6.32 13.70 -2.71
N LEU A 22 -5.85 12.52 -3.07
CA LEU A 22 -5.30 12.27 -4.40
C LEU A 22 -6.33 12.48 -5.50
N ASN A 23 -7.58 12.06 -5.28
CA ASN A 23 -8.65 12.29 -6.24
C ASN A 23 -8.97 13.78 -6.41
N GLN A 24 -8.94 14.56 -5.31
CA GLN A 24 -9.10 16.01 -5.38
C GLN A 24 -7.97 16.70 -6.14
N MET A 25 -6.78 16.11 -6.14
CA MET A 25 -5.61 16.59 -6.89
C MET A 25 -5.63 16.19 -8.37
N GLY A 26 -6.64 15.47 -8.82
CA GLY A 26 -6.78 15.08 -10.22
C GLY A 26 -6.23 13.69 -10.56
N HIS A 27 -5.81 12.91 -9.58
CA HIS A 27 -5.42 11.52 -9.78
C HIS A 27 -6.63 10.59 -9.71
N GLU A 28 -6.50 9.37 -10.21
CA GLU A 28 -7.44 8.29 -10.02
C GLU A 28 -6.82 7.30 -9.01
N ALA A 29 -7.13 7.52 -7.74
CA ALA A 29 -6.59 6.67 -6.67
C ALA A 29 -7.54 5.52 -6.36
N PHE A 30 -6.99 4.33 -6.13
CA PHE A 30 -7.79 3.14 -5.80
C PHE A 30 -7.18 2.32 -4.67
N LEU A 31 -8.06 1.61 -3.99
CA LEU A 31 -7.76 0.55 -3.02
C LEU A 31 -8.42 -0.73 -3.52
N THR A 32 -8.03 -1.88 -2.97
CA THR A 32 -8.81 -3.10 -3.24
C THR A 32 -10.18 -3.00 -2.58
N ASP A 33 -11.19 -3.61 -3.18
CA ASP A 33 -12.53 -3.67 -2.58
C ASP A 33 -12.54 -4.44 -1.26
N LEU A 34 -11.51 -5.23 -1.00
CA LEU A 34 -11.35 -5.97 0.25
C LEU A 34 -11.24 -5.04 1.47
N HIS A 35 -10.79 -3.80 1.30
CA HIS A 35 -10.75 -2.80 2.36
C HIS A 35 -12.13 -2.41 2.89
N LYS A 36 -13.19 -2.55 2.09
CA LYS A 36 -14.55 -2.18 2.51
C LYS A 36 -15.00 -2.91 3.77
N THR A 37 -14.57 -4.16 3.93
CA THR A 37 -14.92 -4.97 5.10
C THR A 37 -14.15 -4.56 6.37
N MET A 38 -13.13 -3.70 6.24
CA MET A 38 -12.30 -3.26 7.36
C MET A 38 -12.83 -2.00 8.04
N ILE A 39 -13.73 -1.27 7.38
CA ILE A 39 -14.25 0.01 7.88
C ILE A 39 -15.01 -0.20 9.19
N GLY A 40 -14.63 0.54 10.24
CA GLY A 40 -15.28 0.45 11.56
C GLY A 40 -14.91 -0.78 12.37
N LYS A 41 -13.94 -1.57 11.94
CA LYS A 41 -13.47 -2.76 12.66
C LYS A 41 -12.26 -2.44 13.54
N ASP A 42 -12.13 -3.16 14.66
CA ASP A 42 -10.95 -3.04 15.50
C ASP A 42 -9.77 -3.88 14.95
N ALA A 43 -8.58 -3.75 15.56
CA ALA A 43 -7.39 -4.42 15.09
C ALA A 43 -7.51 -5.95 15.09
N VAL A 44 -8.19 -6.53 16.06
CA VAL A 44 -8.38 -7.99 16.17
C VAL A 44 -9.29 -8.48 15.05
N GLU A 45 -10.41 -7.79 14.82
CA GLU A 45 -11.35 -8.12 13.74
C GLU A 45 -10.69 -7.99 12.37
N ILE A 46 -9.92 -6.91 12.13
CA ILE A 46 -9.18 -6.69 10.88
C ILE A 46 -8.20 -7.84 10.62
N GLU A 47 -7.47 -8.29 11.64
CA GLU A 47 -6.52 -9.41 11.47
C GLU A 47 -7.23 -10.69 11.06
N LYS A 48 -8.38 -11.00 11.67
CA LYS A 48 -9.19 -12.19 11.30
C LYS A 48 -9.69 -12.10 9.86
N ILE A 49 -10.22 -10.95 9.46
CA ILE A 49 -10.71 -10.73 8.10
C ILE A 49 -9.56 -10.84 7.10
N LYS A 50 -8.42 -10.24 7.41
CA LYS A 50 -7.22 -10.27 6.56
C LYS A 50 -6.75 -11.71 6.30
N LEU A 51 -6.68 -12.54 7.34
CA LEU A 51 -6.28 -13.94 7.19
C LEU A 51 -7.28 -14.72 6.35
N HIS A 52 -8.59 -14.50 6.57
CA HIS A 52 -9.63 -15.12 5.76
C HIS A 52 -9.50 -14.74 4.29
N GLN A 53 -9.31 -13.46 3.98
CA GLN A 53 -9.14 -12.99 2.60
C GLN A 53 -7.90 -13.57 1.94
N LYS A 54 -6.79 -13.64 2.70
CA LYS A 54 -5.53 -14.20 2.21
C LYS A 54 -5.65 -15.67 1.81
N PHE A 55 -6.24 -16.49 2.68
CA PHE A 55 -6.28 -17.94 2.50
C PHE A 55 -7.50 -18.44 1.73
N ASN A 56 -8.62 -17.74 1.75
CA ASN A 56 -9.88 -18.21 1.17
C ASN A 56 -10.38 -17.38 -0.02
N MET A 57 -9.88 -16.15 -0.19
CA MET A 57 -10.32 -15.24 -1.26
C MET A 57 -9.19 -14.82 -2.21
N ASP A 58 -8.00 -15.41 -2.05
CA ASP A 58 -6.82 -15.11 -2.87
C ASP A 58 -6.56 -13.60 -2.99
N ALA A 59 -6.48 -12.91 -1.85
CA ALA A 59 -6.31 -11.46 -1.78
C ALA A 59 -5.05 -10.97 -2.53
N ILE A 60 -4.01 -11.80 -2.56
CA ILE A 60 -2.75 -11.47 -3.26
C ILE A 60 -3.00 -11.33 -4.77
N ARG A 61 -3.69 -12.32 -5.38
CA ARG A 61 -3.99 -12.29 -6.81
C ARG A 61 -5.01 -11.23 -7.16
N GLU A 62 -5.96 -10.95 -6.25
CA GLU A 62 -6.95 -9.89 -6.44
C GLU A 62 -6.27 -8.54 -6.59
N PHE A 63 -5.30 -8.22 -5.73
CA PHE A 63 -4.57 -6.97 -5.87
C PHE A 63 -3.73 -6.93 -7.15
N TRP A 64 -3.10 -8.05 -7.54
CA TRP A 64 -2.40 -8.16 -8.81
C TRP A 64 -3.29 -7.77 -10.00
N ARG A 65 -4.54 -8.24 -10.01
CA ARG A 65 -5.49 -7.90 -11.06
C ARG A 65 -5.82 -6.42 -11.07
N MET A 66 -6.01 -5.83 -9.90
CA MET A 66 -6.34 -4.40 -9.78
C MET A 66 -5.19 -3.48 -10.18
N MET A 67 -3.96 -3.92 -10.01
CA MET A 67 -2.77 -3.15 -10.41
C MET A 67 -2.60 -3.04 -11.93
N GLN A 68 -3.23 -3.91 -12.70
CA GLN A 68 -3.04 -3.92 -14.14
C GLN A 68 -3.49 -2.58 -14.75
N GLY A 69 -2.60 -1.97 -15.56
CA GLY A 69 -2.89 -0.67 -16.18
C GLY A 69 -2.75 0.55 -15.27
N ALA A 70 -2.34 0.38 -14.02
CA ALA A 70 -2.03 1.51 -13.15
C ALA A 70 -0.67 2.15 -13.53
N ASP A 71 -0.53 3.44 -13.24
CA ASP A 71 0.71 4.19 -13.51
C ASP A 71 1.69 4.08 -12.35
N ALA A 72 1.18 3.94 -11.14
CA ALA A 72 1.98 4.01 -9.92
C ALA A 72 1.32 3.29 -8.74
N VAL A 73 2.12 3.05 -7.71
CA VAL A 73 1.64 2.71 -6.37
C VAL A 73 2.17 3.71 -5.35
N LEU A 74 1.37 3.99 -4.34
CA LEU A 74 1.78 4.71 -3.14
C LEU A 74 1.78 3.74 -1.96
N VAL A 75 2.96 3.51 -1.41
CA VAL A 75 3.14 2.66 -0.22
C VAL A 75 2.89 3.51 1.01
N LEU A 76 1.82 3.21 1.76
CA LEU A 76 1.53 3.85 3.04
C LEU A 76 2.28 3.09 4.13
N ASN A 77 3.51 3.48 4.38
CA ASN A 77 4.39 2.88 5.37
C ASN A 77 4.45 3.76 6.63
N ILE A 78 3.46 3.62 7.49
CA ILE A 78 3.41 4.31 8.77
C ILE A 78 3.73 3.35 9.91
N ASP A 79 3.96 3.89 11.12
CA ASP A 79 4.40 3.11 12.25
C ASP A 79 3.36 2.06 12.67
N LYS A 80 3.83 0.85 12.97
CA LYS A 80 2.97 -0.25 13.40
C LYS A 80 3.77 -1.19 14.30
N ASN A 81 3.15 -1.60 15.41
CA ASN A 81 3.73 -2.56 16.35
C ASN A 81 5.15 -2.16 16.82
N GLY A 82 5.39 -0.87 17.05
CA GLY A 82 6.69 -0.36 17.47
C GLY A 82 7.74 -0.31 16.36
N ILE A 83 7.38 -0.62 15.13
CA ILE A 83 8.28 -0.54 13.97
C ILE A 83 7.97 0.73 13.18
N GLU A 84 8.99 1.57 13.05
CA GLU A 84 8.88 2.82 12.31
C GLU A 84 8.80 2.55 10.80
N ASN A 85 7.89 3.25 10.11
CA ASN A 85 7.71 3.16 8.66
C ASN A 85 7.43 1.73 8.16
N TYR A 86 6.62 0.99 8.88
CA TYR A 86 6.38 -0.44 8.71
C TYR A 86 5.94 -0.83 7.29
N VAL A 87 6.58 -1.88 6.75
CA VAL A 87 6.18 -2.55 5.51
C VAL A 87 5.98 -4.03 5.81
N GLY A 88 4.76 -4.52 5.66
CA GLY A 88 4.44 -5.93 5.87
C GLY A 88 4.77 -6.82 4.67
N GLY A 89 4.67 -8.13 4.84
CA GLY A 89 5.01 -9.11 3.81
C GLY A 89 4.16 -8.98 2.55
N ASN A 90 2.85 -8.79 2.68
CA ASN A 90 1.97 -8.61 1.51
C ASN A 90 2.33 -7.32 0.76
N THR A 91 2.57 -6.23 1.49
CA THR A 91 2.96 -4.95 0.90
C THR A 91 4.27 -5.07 0.14
N LEU A 92 5.24 -5.82 0.69
CA LEU A 92 6.50 -6.06 0.00
C LEU A 92 6.30 -6.80 -1.33
N MET A 93 5.42 -7.81 -1.36
CA MET A 93 5.08 -8.49 -2.61
C MET A 93 4.45 -7.54 -3.63
N GLU A 94 3.56 -6.66 -3.18
CA GLU A 94 2.91 -5.68 -4.04
C GLU A 94 3.89 -4.64 -4.59
N ILE A 95 4.88 -4.25 -3.81
CA ILE A 95 6.01 -3.42 -4.28
C ILE A 95 6.76 -4.14 -5.41
N GLY A 96 7.02 -5.43 -5.24
CA GLY A 96 7.63 -6.25 -6.27
C GLY A 96 6.78 -6.33 -7.54
N PHE A 97 5.46 -6.49 -7.40
CA PHE A 97 4.53 -6.47 -8.53
C PHE A 97 4.60 -5.15 -9.29
N ALA A 98 4.58 -4.02 -8.57
CA ALA A 98 4.68 -2.69 -9.17
C ALA A 98 5.97 -2.54 -9.97
N HIS A 99 7.08 -3.01 -9.41
CA HIS A 99 8.37 -2.96 -10.09
C HIS A 99 8.36 -3.76 -11.41
N VAL A 100 7.87 -4.99 -11.37
CA VAL A 100 7.79 -5.85 -12.56
C VAL A 100 6.84 -5.29 -13.61
N LEU A 101 5.78 -4.59 -13.20
CA LEU A 101 4.85 -3.92 -14.10
C LEU A 101 5.33 -2.55 -14.59
N ASN A 102 6.55 -2.15 -14.25
CA ASN A 102 7.12 -0.84 -14.59
C ASN A 102 6.30 0.35 -14.08
N GLN A 103 5.61 0.17 -12.95
CA GLN A 103 4.88 1.24 -12.30
C GLN A 103 5.82 2.08 -11.44
N LYS A 104 5.57 3.38 -11.33
CA LYS A 104 6.29 4.23 -10.37
C LYS A 104 5.95 3.80 -8.95
N ILE A 105 6.95 3.82 -8.08
CA ILE A 105 6.77 3.44 -6.67
C ILE A 105 7.07 4.67 -5.81
N PHE A 106 6.04 5.15 -5.11
CA PHE A 106 6.17 6.22 -4.12
C PHE A 106 6.04 5.62 -2.73
N MET A 107 6.84 6.12 -1.79
CA MET A 107 6.72 5.76 -0.37
C MET A 107 6.34 6.99 0.44
N PHE A 108 5.33 6.85 1.29
CA PHE A 108 4.83 7.94 2.11
C PHE A 108 5.88 8.43 3.11
N ASN A 109 6.60 7.51 3.72
CA ASN A 109 7.70 7.78 4.67
C ASN A 109 8.98 7.09 4.19
N PRO A 110 10.14 7.38 4.81
CA PRO A 110 11.42 6.75 4.46
C PRO A 110 11.38 5.22 4.50
N ILE A 111 12.30 4.60 3.79
CA ILE A 111 12.45 3.14 3.75
C ILE A 111 12.71 2.63 5.18
N PRO A 112 11.97 1.62 5.66
CA PRO A 112 12.12 1.14 7.04
C PRO A 112 13.45 0.40 7.24
N GLU A 113 13.96 0.47 8.47
CA GLU A 113 15.14 -0.29 8.90
C GLU A 113 14.76 -1.73 9.27
N MET A 114 14.02 -2.41 8.38
CA MET A 114 13.58 -3.79 8.57
C MET A 114 14.53 -4.74 7.84
N PRO A 115 15.22 -5.66 8.56
CA PRO A 115 16.27 -6.49 7.94
C PRO A 115 15.83 -7.30 6.73
N TYR A 116 14.56 -7.69 6.69
CA TYR A 116 14.05 -8.59 5.66
C TYR A 116 13.57 -7.90 4.37
N CYS A 117 13.49 -6.56 4.35
CA CYS A 117 12.95 -5.87 3.20
C CYS A 117 13.68 -4.60 2.80
N LYS A 118 14.60 -4.10 3.63
CA LYS A 118 15.27 -2.83 3.36
C LYS A 118 15.99 -2.83 2.00
N THR A 119 16.82 -3.84 1.75
CA THR A 119 17.60 -3.89 0.51
C THR A 119 16.74 -4.14 -0.71
N GLU A 120 15.68 -4.93 -0.59
CA GLU A 120 14.71 -5.18 -1.67
C GLU A 120 13.98 -3.89 -2.05
N ILE A 121 13.59 -3.10 -1.06
CA ILE A 121 12.93 -1.81 -1.30
C ILE A 121 13.90 -0.80 -1.91
N GLU A 122 15.12 -0.71 -1.38
CA GLU A 122 16.18 0.14 -1.96
C GLU A 122 16.45 -0.21 -3.42
N ALA A 123 16.45 -1.50 -3.75
CA ALA A 123 16.73 -1.98 -5.10
C ALA A 123 15.70 -1.52 -6.14
N VAL A 124 14.44 -1.34 -5.75
CA VAL A 124 13.40 -0.85 -6.67
C VAL A 124 13.37 0.68 -6.77
N LYS A 125 14.22 1.37 -6.02
CA LYS A 125 14.44 2.82 -6.09
C LYS A 125 13.16 3.64 -5.98
N PRO A 126 12.39 3.52 -4.90
CA PRO A 126 11.17 4.28 -4.72
C PRO A 126 11.45 5.77 -4.52
N VAL A 127 10.47 6.60 -4.82
CA VAL A 127 10.50 8.02 -4.47
C VAL A 127 9.85 8.20 -3.11
N VAL A 128 10.63 8.64 -2.11
CA VAL A 128 10.12 8.93 -0.78
C VAL A 128 9.53 10.34 -0.77
N ILE A 129 8.26 10.46 -0.42
CA ILE A 129 7.56 11.75 -0.49
C ILE A 129 7.43 12.46 0.86
N ASN A 130 7.78 11.81 1.98
CA ASN A 130 7.69 12.38 3.33
C ASN A 130 6.34 13.05 3.61
N GLY A 131 5.25 12.40 3.23
CA GLY A 131 3.89 12.89 3.42
C GLY A 131 3.42 13.95 2.44
N ASP A 132 4.27 14.42 1.54
CA ASP A 132 3.92 15.47 0.56
C ASP A 132 3.38 14.85 -0.73
N LEU A 133 2.05 14.79 -0.85
CA LEU A 133 1.38 14.23 -2.02
C LEU A 133 1.65 15.00 -3.32
N ASN A 134 2.10 16.25 -3.23
CA ASN A 134 2.44 17.05 -4.42
C ASN A 134 3.67 16.51 -5.15
N LEU A 135 4.47 15.67 -4.50
CA LEU A 135 5.62 15.02 -5.12
C LEU A 135 5.23 13.84 -6.02
N ILE A 136 3.97 13.44 -6.00
CA ILE A 136 3.45 12.39 -6.88
C ILE A 136 3.21 12.97 -8.28
N LYS A 137 4.12 12.63 -9.19
CA LYS A 137 4.10 13.15 -10.57
C LYS A 137 4.44 12.06 -11.58
#